data_a29a3c7c59a9c7b6acf7681bea529f7f
#
_entry.id   a29a3c7c59a9c7b6acf7681bea529f7f
#
_cell.length_a   1.000
_cell.length_b   1.000
_cell.length_c   1.000
_cell.angle_alpha   90.00
_cell.angle_beta   90.00
_cell.angle_gamma   90.00
#
_symmetry.space_group_name_H-M   'P 1'
#
loop_
_entity.id
_entity.type
_entity.pdbx_description
1 polymer ?
#
loop_
_entity_poly.entity_id
_entity_poly.type
_entity_poly.pdbx_seq_one_letter_code
_entity_poly.pdbx_strand_id
1 'polypeptide(L)'
;MLQMLEEIGYSTLSADAVARQIAARGDVAQTLARIAGLEHPFAPAELRAALAGSEEIRRQVNATMHPLVMEEIDRHPATFVEVPLLIEACLQSTFDRIWVVTCGPREQKRRLMQRYGDKRHVEGILSTQLSSRAKIPFADVVLRTNRPLDHVRRLLSEAASELAVR
;
A
#
# COMPACT_ATOMS: atom_id res chain seq x y z
N MET A 1 3.32 -11.10 2.21
CA MET A 1 3.29 -10.90 3.68
C MET A 1 1.91 -11.15 4.21
N LEU A 2 0.84 -10.52 3.70
CA LEU A 2 -0.52 -10.76 4.19
C LEU A 2 -0.87 -12.25 4.21
N GLN A 3 -0.65 -12.96 3.11
CA GLN A 3 -0.90 -14.41 3.04
C GLN A 3 -0.21 -15.20 4.18
N MET A 4 1.03 -14.84 4.54
CA MET A 4 1.75 -15.51 5.65
C MET A 4 1.11 -15.21 7.01
N LEU A 5 0.56 -14.02 7.20
CA LEU A 5 -0.18 -13.65 8.41
C LEU A 5 -1.51 -14.42 8.49
N GLU A 6 -2.20 -14.57 7.38
CA GLU A 6 -3.42 -15.39 7.27
C GLU A 6 -3.15 -16.86 7.57
N GLU A 7 -2.04 -17.42 7.06
CA GLU A 7 -1.61 -18.80 7.32
C GLU A 7 -1.37 -19.08 8.81
N ILE A 8 -1.05 -18.06 9.61
CA ILE A 8 -0.86 -18.16 11.07
C ILE A 8 -2.05 -17.61 11.87
N GLY A 9 -3.19 -17.36 11.20
CA GLY A 9 -4.49 -17.09 11.84
C GLY A 9 -4.85 -15.64 12.08
N TYR A 10 -4.11 -14.67 11.54
CA TYR A 10 -4.45 -13.24 11.64
C TYR A 10 -5.35 -12.79 10.49
N SER A 11 -6.31 -11.92 10.81
CA SER A 11 -7.09 -11.22 9.79
C SER A 11 -6.25 -10.15 9.10
N THR A 12 -6.34 -10.08 7.78
CA THR A 12 -5.57 -9.12 6.97
C THR A 12 -6.46 -8.32 6.02
N LEU A 13 -6.03 -7.11 5.67
CA LEU A 13 -6.70 -6.26 4.71
C LEU A 13 -5.66 -5.53 3.85
N SER A 14 -5.93 -5.34 2.56
CA SER A 14 -5.12 -4.53 1.67
C SER A 14 -5.85 -3.23 1.34
N ALA A 15 -5.29 -2.09 1.75
CA ALA A 15 -5.84 -0.77 1.40
C ALA A 15 -5.92 -0.54 -0.10
N ASP A 16 -4.98 -1.09 -0.89
CA ASP A 16 -5.04 -1.03 -2.35
C ASP A 16 -6.22 -1.84 -2.93
N ALA A 17 -6.57 -2.96 -2.31
CA ALA A 17 -7.74 -3.74 -2.72
C ALA A 17 -9.03 -3.00 -2.38
N VAL A 18 -9.12 -2.43 -1.18
CA VAL A 18 -10.24 -1.57 -0.74
C VAL A 18 -10.39 -0.38 -1.67
N ALA A 19 -9.30 0.33 -1.97
CA ALA A 19 -9.33 1.47 -2.87
C ALA A 19 -9.85 1.10 -4.27
N ARG A 20 -9.46 -0.05 -4.81
CA ARG A 20 -9.99 -0.53 -6.11
C ARG A 20 -11.50 -0.80 -6.06
N GLN A 21 -11.99 -1.40 -4.99
CA GLN A 21 -13.42 -1.66 -4.82
C GLN A 21 -14.23 -0.37 -4.71
N ILE A 22 -13.73 0.60 -3.93
CA ILE A 22 -14.36 1.92 -3.77
C ILE A 22 -14.36 2.67 -5.10
N ALA A 23 -13.23 2.71 -5.81
CA ALA A 23 -13.13 3.38 -7.12
C ALA A 23 -14.07 2.80 -8.20
N ALA A 24 -14.50 1.54 -8.03
CA ALA A 24 -15.46 0.89 -8.93
C ALA A 24 -16.94 1.20 -8.57
N ARG A 25 -17.23 1.83 -7.44
CA ARG A 25 -18.59 2.29 -7.09
C ARG A 25 -19.02 3.39 -8.08
N GLY A 26 -20.21 3.31 -8.61
CA GLY A 26 -20.64 4.18 -9.72
C GLY A 26 -20.57 5.68 -9.43
N ASP A 27 -20.93 6.10 -8.21
CA ASP A 27 -20.86 7.49 -7.73
C ASP A 27 -19.42 7.98 -7.60
N VAL A 28 -18.55 7.13 -7.03
CA VAL A 28 -17.11 7.42 -6.88
C VAL A 28 -16.44 7.44 -8.25
N ALA A 29 -16.73 6.46 -9.12
CA ALA A 29 -16.17 6.39 -10.46
C ALA A 29 -16.49 7.64 -11.29
N GLN A 30 -17.75 8.14 -11.23
CA GLN A 30 -18.13 9.39 -11.87
C GLN A 30 -17.37 10.60 -11.33
N THR A 31 -17.19 10.66 -10.01
CA THR A 31 -16.41 11.73 -9.37
C THR A 31 -14.96 11.71 -9.80
N LEU A 32 -14.33 10.51 -9.83
CA LEU A 32 -12.96 10.34 -10.30
C LEU A 32 -12.79 10.70 -11.77
N ALA A 33 -13.76 10.32 -12.64
CA ALA A 33 -13.78 10.71 -14.04
C ALA A 33 -13.75 12.24 -14.20
N ARG A 34 -14.62 12.94 -13.48
CA ARG A 34 -14.68 14.41 -13.50
C ARG A 34 -13.39 15.07 -13.03
N ILE A 35 -12.78 14.58 -11.94
CA ILE A 35 -11.50 15.09 -11.41
C ILE A 35 -10.37 14.88 -12.43
N ALA A 36 -10.35 13.71 -13.06
CA ALA A 36 -9.30 13.32 -14.00
C ALA A 36 -9.53 13.84 -15.44
N GLY A 37 -10.67 14.47 -15.73
CA GLY A 37 -11.04 14.90 -17.08
C GLY A 37 -11.26 13.73 -18.04
N LEU A 38 -11.78 12.61 -17.54
CA LEU A 38 -12.05 11.38 -18.29
C LEU A 38 -13.56 11.24 -18.58
N GLU A 39 -13.89 10.57 -19.68
CA GLU A 39 -15.25 10.13 -19.94
C GLU A 39 -15.58 8.88 -19.10
N HIS A 40 -16.79 8.82 -18.55
CA HIS A 40 -17.25 7.64 -17.80
C HIS A 40 -18.12 6.75 -18.71
N PRO A 41 -17.90 5.42 -18.74
CA PRO A 41 -16.90 4.64 -18.00
C PRO A 41 -15.48 4.77 -18.58
N PHE A 42 -14.49 4.75 -17.72
CA PHE A 42 -13.07 4.79 -18.08
C PHE A 42 -12.33 3.50 -17.68
N ALA A 43 -11.26 3.19 -18.38
CA ALA A 43 -10.40 2.07 -17.99
C ALA A 43 -9.46 2.47 -16.81
N PRO A 44 -9.14 1.55 -15.88
CA PRO A 44 -8.22 1.85 -14.78
C PRO A 44 -6.84 2.35 -15.22
N ALA A 45 -6.42 2.05 -16.45
CA ALA A 45 -5.18 2.53 -17.03
C ALA A 45 -5.22 4.03 -17.34
N GLU A 46 -6.38 4.56 -17.75
CA GLU A 46 -6.57 5.99 -18.05
C GLU A 46 -6.48 6.82 -16.78
N LEU A 47 -7.12 6.39 -15.70
CA LEU A 47 -6.99 7.05 -14.39
C LEU A 47 -5.54 7.03 -13.91
N ARG A 48 -4.85 5.88 -14.01
CA ARG A 48 -3.42 5.81 -13.65
C ARG A 48 -2.55 6.77 -14.48
N ALA A 49 -2.83 6.92 -15.77
CA ALA A 49 -2.12 7.85 -16.64
C ALA A 49 -2.38 9.31 -16.22
N ALA A 50 -3.61 9.67 -15.92
CA ALA A 50 -3.98 10.99 -15.42
C ALA A 50 -3.29 11.32 -14.08
N LEU A 51 -3.28 10.36 -13.14
CA LEU A 51 -2.58 10.49 -11.85
C LEU A 51 -1.06 10.65 -12.02
N ALA A 52 -0.46 9.96 -12.98
CA ALA A 52 0.97 10.07 -13.25
C ALA A 52 1.32 11.42 -13.93
N GLY A 53 0.41 11.96 -14.74
CA GLY A 53 0.62 13.17 -15.51
C GLY A 53 0.37 14.49 -14.75
N SER A 54 -0.36 14.47 -13.64
CA SER A 54 -0.76 15.69 -12.92
C SER A 54 -0.74 15.52 -11.40
N GLU A 55 0.04 16.37 -10.74
CA GLU A 55 0.07 16.43 -9.27
C GLU A 55 -1.26 16.93 -8.70
N GLU A 56 -1.91 17.87 -9.37
CA GLU A 56 -3.19 18.41 -8.96
C GLU A 56 -4.29 17.33 -8.99
N ILE A 57 -4.39 16.57 -10.09
CA ILE A 57 -5.33 15.45 -10.20
C ILE A 57 -5.05 14.43 -9.10
N ARG A 58 -3.79 14.08 -8.88
CA ARG A 58 -3.40 13.13 -7.82
C ARG A 58 -3.83 13.62 -6.45
N ARG A 59 -3.63 14.91 -6.13
CA ARG A 59 -4.02 15.51 -4.86
C ARG A 59 -5.55 15.45 -4.67
N GLN A 60 -6.33 15.81 -5.67
CA GLN A 60 -7.80 15.79 -5.61
C GLN A 60 -8.35 14.38 -5.49
N VAL A 61 -7.82 13.43 -6.27
CA VAL A 61 -8.20 12.02 -6.17
C VAL A 61 -7.87 11.45 -4.79
N ASN A 62 -6.68 11.74 -4.25
CA ASN A 62 -6.31 11.30 -2.92
C ASN A 62 -7.19 11.92 -1.83
N ALA A 63 -7.52 13.21 -1.93
CA ALA A 63 -8.43 13.88 -0.99
C ALA A 63 -9.84 13.26 -1.01
N THR A 64 -10.29 12.77 -2.17
CA THR A 64 -11.56 12.06 -2.31
C THR A 64 -11.49 10.62 -1.79
N MET A 65 -10.43 9.91 -2.13
CA MET A 65 -10.32 8.47 -1.86
C MET A 65 -9.88 8.14 -0.44
N HIS A 66 -8.97 8.90 0.16
CA HIS A 66 -8.41 8.56 1.48
C HIS A 66 -9.50 8.44 2.56
N PRO A 67 -10.44 9.38 2.72
CA PRO A 67 -11.50 9.26 3.72
C PRO A 67 -12.35 8.01 3.51
N LEU A 68 -12.72 7.71 2.27
CA LEU A 68 -13.55 6.55 1.92
C LEU A 68 -12.83 5.23 2.20
N VAL A 69 -11.54 5.17 1.89
CA VAL A 69 -10.72 3.98 2.16
C VAL A 69 -10.56 3.76 3.66
N MET A 70 -10.30 4.81 4.43
CA MET A 70 -10.16 4.70 5.89
C MET A 70 -11.46 4.30 6.56
N GLU A 71 -12.59 4.88 6.15
CA GLU A 71 -13.92 4.50 6.64
C GLU A 71 -14.23 3.03 6.34
N GLU A 72 -13.85 2.52 5.18
CA GLU A 72 -14.07 1.12 4.82
C GLU A 72 -13.15 0.18 5.61
N ILE A 73 -11.91 0.60 5.88
CA ILE A 73 -10.98 -0.15 6.75
C ILE A 73 -11.54 -0.24 8.17
N ASP A 74 -12.09 0.86 8.71
CA ASP A 74 -12.68 0.90 10.05
C ASP A 74 -13.92 0.01 10.16
N ARG A 75 -14.70 -0.13 9.08
CA ARG A 75 -15.87 -1.04 9.05
C ARG A 75 -15.49 -2.52 9.01
N HIS A 76 -14.30 -2.84 8.55
CA HIS A 76 -13.81 -4.21 8.41
C HIS A 76 -12.51 -4.38 9.22
N PRO A 77 -12.59 -4.40 10.56
CA PRO A 77 -11.40 -4.45 11.39
C PRO A 77 -10.57 -5.69 11.08
N ALA A 78 -9.33 -5.47 10.72
CA ALA A 78 -8.33 -6.50 10.50
C ALA A 78 -7.15 -6.27 11.43
N THR A 79 -6.50 -7.35 11.88
CA THR A 79 -5.32 -7.25 12.74
C THR A 79 -4.16 -6.58 12.00
N PHE A 80 -4.04 -6.85 10.69
CA PHE A 80 -3.01 -6.26 9.85
C PHE A 80 -3.61 -5.61 8.60
N VAL A 81 -3.24 -4.37 8.36
CA VAL A 81 -3.63 -3.63 7.15
C VAL A 81 -2.38 -3.28 6.35
N GLU A 82 -2.33 -3.69 5.08
CA GLU A 82 -1.27 -3.29 4.16
C GLU A 82 -1.59 -1.93 3.54
N VAL A 83 -0.76 -0.94 3.83
CA VAL A 83 -0.86 0.42 3.26
C VAL A 83 0.50 0.82 2.66
N PRO A 84 0.72 0.66 1.35
CA PRO A 84 2.02 0.85 0.72
C PRO A 84 2.61 2.25 0.87
N LEU A 85 1.77 3.29 0.89
CA LEU A 85 2.14 4.70 0.98
C LEU A 85 1.71 5.34 2.31
N LEU A 86 1.64 4.58 3.40
CA LEU A 86 1.18 5.03 4.72
C LEU A 86 1.89 6.30 5.19
N ILE A 87 3.20 6.31 5.09
CA ILE A 87 4.05 7.39 5.61
C ILE A 87 3.99 8.60 4.68
N GLU A 88 4.00 8.37 3.38
CA GLU A 88 3.87 9.38 2.34
C GLU A 88 2.52 10.12 2.40
N ALA A 89 1.48 9.40 2.80
CA ALA A 89 0.13 9.95 2.98
C ALA A 89 -0.12 10.53 4.39
N CYS A 90 0.88 10.51 5.27
CA CYS A 90 0.77 10.98 6.66
C CYS A 90 -0.36 10.30 7.47
N LEU A 91 -0.59 9.00 7.23
CA LEU A 91 -1.64 8.21 7.88
C LEU A 91 -1.15 7.41 9.10
N GLN A 92 0.04 7.71 9.62
CA GLN A 92 0.66 6.93 10.70
C GLN A 92 -0.17 6.92 11.99
N SER A 93 -0.84 8.04 12.29
CA SER A 93 -1.63 8.22 13.52
C SER A 93 -2.94 7.43 13.54
N THR A 94 -3.31 6.80 12.43
CA THR A 94 -4.55 6.00 12.33
C THR A 94 -4.34 4.53 12.72
N PHE A 95 -3.10 4.12 12.96
CA PHE A 95 -2.76 2.74 13.29
C PHE A 95 -2.01 2.67 14.63
N ASP A 96 -2.30 1.66 15.43
CA ASP A 96 -1.67 1.45 16.75
C ASP A 96 -0.18 1.12 16.62
N ARG A 97 0.20 0.40 15.55
CA ARG A 97 1.58 -0.01 15.28
C ARG A 97 1.89 -0.03 13.80
N ILE A 98 3.12 0.31 13.48
CA ILE A 98 3.62 0.36 12.12
C ILE A 98 4.73 -0.68 11.93
N TRP A 99 4.51 -1.56 10.94
CA TRP A 99 5.50 -2.52 10.52
C TRP A 99 6.07 -2.14 9.16
N VAL A 100 7.37 -1.95 9.08
CA VAL A 100 8.07 -1.67 7.82
C VAL A 100 8.68 -2.95 7.29
N VAL A 101 8.19 -3.38 6.12
CA VAL A 101 8.72 -4.54 5.40
C VAL A 101 9.73 -4.05 4.36
N THR A 102 10.97 -4.53 4.42
CA THR A 102 12.03 -4.12 3.49
C THR A 102 12.89 -5.29 3.04
N CYS A 103 13.41 -5.21 1.82
CA CYS A 103 14.43 -6.12 1.30
C CYS A 103 15.75 -5.39 0.97
N GLY A 104 15.79 -4.09 1.22
CA GLY A 104 16.88 -3.23 0.80
C GLY A 104 16.78 -2.77 -0.66
N PRO A 105 17.44 -1.65 -1.03
CA PRO A 105 17.18 -0.95 -2.29
C PRO A 105 17.62 -1.75 -3.53
N ARG A 106 18.72 -2.48 -3.45
CA ARG A 106 19.21 -3.32 -4.57
C ARG A 106 18.24 -4.46 -4.87
N GLU A 107 17.79 -5.16 -3.85
CA GLU A 107 16.86 -6.28 -3.98
C GLU A 107 15.46 -5.79 -4.37
N GLN A 108 15.00 -4.66 -3.85
CA GLN A 108 13.76 -4.03 -4.26
C GLN A 108 13.75 -3.72 -5.77
N LYS A 109 14.80 -3.07 -6.27
CA LYS A 109 14.93 -2.77 -7.71
C LYS A 109 14.97 -4.05 -8.54
N ARG A 110 15.71 -5.08 -8.10
CA ARG A 110 15.77 -6.37 -8.79
C ARG A 110 14.38 -7.03 -8.89
N ARG A 111 13.63 -7.08 -7.79
CA ARG A 111 12.26 -7.66 -7.76
C ARG A 111 11.29 -6.88 -8.64
N LEU A 112 11.35 -5.56 -8.60
CA LEU A 112 10.53 -4.71 -9.47
C LEU A 112 10.86 -4.93 -10.95
N MET A 113 12.15 -5.01 -11.31
CA MET A 113 12.57 -5.33 -12.68
C MET A 113 12.09 -6.71 -13.13
N GLN A 114 12.15 -7.73 -12.28
CA GLN A 114 11.59 -9.05 -12.58
C GLN A 114 10.08 -9.02 -12.81
N ARG A 115 9.36 -8.19 -12.05
CA ARG A 115 7.89 -8.12 -12.10
C ARG A 115 7.38 -7.33 -13.31
N TYR A 116 8.03 -6.24 -13.66
CA TYR A 116 7.52 -5.28 -14.66
C TYR A 116 8.32 -5.24 -15.95
N GLY A 117 9.58 -5.64 -15.97
CA GLY A 117 10.42 -5.69 -17.17
C GLY A 117 10.83 -4.32 -17.74
N ASP A 118 10.20 -3.24 -17.32
CA ASP A 118 10.43 -1.89 -17.83
C ASP A 118 11.11 -1.00 -16.78
N LYS A 119 12.31 -0.51 -17.15
CA LYS A 119 13.13 0.32 -16.30
C LYS A 119 12.47 1.66 -15.96
N ARG A 120 11.82 2.31 -16.95
CA ARG A 120 11.15 3.61 -16.74
C ARG A 120 9.99 3.48 -15.77
N HIS A 121 9.20 2.41 -15.93
CA HIS A 121 8.11 2.10 -15.02
C HIS A 121 8.60 1.85 -13.59
N VAL A 122 9.67 1.08 -13.43
CA VAL A 122 10.30 0.81 -12.13
C VAL A 122 10.85 2.08 -11.48
N GLU A 123 11.52 2.94 -12.23
CA GLU A 123 12.01 4.24 -11.75
C GLU A 123 10.85 5.15 -11.32
N GLY A 124 9.75 5.17 -12.08
CA GLY A 124 8.51 5.86 -11.72
C GLY A 124 7.94 5.39 -10.38
N ILE A 125 7.84 4.07 -10.16
CA ILE A 125 7.39 3.51 -8.87
C ILE A 125 8.32 3.93 -7.73
N LEU A 126 9.62 3.85 -7.93
CA LEU A 126 10.60 4.18 -6.89
C LEU A 126 10.64 5.68 -6.56
N SER A 127 10.37 6.55 -7.53
CA SER A 127 10.37 8.01 -7.33
C SER A 127 9.16 8.52 -6.53
N THR A 128 8.06 7.75 -6.51
CA THR A 128 6.84 8.11 -5.76
C THR A 128 6.84 7.62 -4.32
N GLN A 129 7.85 6.85 -3.93
CA GLN A 129 7.94 6.24 -2.60
C GLN A 129 9.16 6.76 -1.84
N LEU A 130 9.00 6.97 -0.54
CA LEU A 130 10.13 7.15 0.36
C LEU A 130 11.02 5.89 0.36
N SER A 131 12.32 6.10 0.50
CA SER A 131 13.24 4.96 0.66
C SER A 131 12.90 4.18 1.94
N SER A 132 13.14 2.86 1.95
CA SER A 132 12.94 2.06 3.16
C SER A 132 13.71 2.62 4.37
N ARG A 133 14.88 3.24 4.13
CA ARG A 133 15.67 3.88 5.19
C ARG A 133 14.92 5.06 5.81
N ALA A 134 14.21 5.86 5.00
CA ALA A 134 13.41 6.98 5.48
C ALA A 134 12.14 6.52 6.23
N LYS A 135 11.63 5.33 5.93
CA LYS A 135 10.46 4.74 6.60
C LYS A 135 10.77 4.10 7.96
N ILE A 136 11.99 3.57 8.14
CA ILE A 136 12.39 2.86 9.37
C ILE A 136 12.18 3.68 10.66
N PRO A 137 12.44 5.00 10.72
CA PRO A 137 12.20 5.78 11.93
C PRO A 137 10.74 5.82 12.42
N PHE A 138 9.79 5.48 11.55
CA PHE A 138 8.35 5.44 11.87
C PHE A 138 7.88 4.03 12.28
N ALA A 139 8.76 3.03 12.24
CA ALA A 139 8.39 1.63 12.46
C ALA A 139 8.54 1.20 13.90
N ASP A 140 7.53 0.53 14.45
CA ASP A 140 7.62 -0.25 15.67
C ASP A 140 8.33 -1.59 15.41
N VAL A 141 8.14 -2.16 14.22
CA VAL A 141 8.77 -3.41 13.79
C VAL A 141 9.35 -3.28 12.39
N VAL A 142 10.58 -3.77 12.19
CA VAL A 142 11.22 -3.80 10.86
C VAL A 142 11.47 -5.26 10.44
N LEU A 143 10.75 -5.69 9.40
CA LEU A 143 10.88 -7.02 8.82
C LEU A 143 11.75 -7.01 7.56
N ARG A 144 12.86 -7.74 7.59
CA ARG A 144 13.78 -7.84 6.46
C ARG A 144 13.51 -9.11 5.65
N THR A 145 13.10 -8.93 4.38
CA THR A 145 12.71 -10.01 3.46
C THR A 145 13.79 -10.39 2.43
N ASN A 146 15.02 -9.96 2.65
CA ASN A 146 16.20 -10.39 1.88
C ASN A 146 16.86 -11.64 2.51
N ARG A 147 16.08 -12.53 3.06
CA ARG A 147 16.45 -13.78 3.73
C ARG A 147 15.64 -14.93 3.12
N PRO A 148 16.03 -16.21 3.36
CA PRO A 148 15.21 -17.37 2.98
C PRO A 148 13.78 -17.25 3.54
N LEU A 149 12.81 -17.76 2.78
CA LEU A 149 11.37 -17.60 3.09
C LEU A 149 11.01 -18.13 4.48
N ASP A 150 11.54 -19.30 4.87
CA ASP A 150 11.28 -19.90 6.17
C ASP A 150 11.80 -19.04 7.34
N HIS A 151 12.93 -18.37 7.13
CA HIS A 151 13.44 -17.42 8.10
C HIS A 151 12.51 -16.19 8.24
N VAL A 152 11.99 -15.68 7.11
CA VAL A 152 11.03 -14.57 7.12
C VAL A 152 9.72 -14.98 7.80
N ARG A 153 9.22 -16.20 7.53
CA ARG A 153 8.02 -16.76 8.19
C ARG A 153 8.19 -16.82 9.71
N ARG A 154 9.33 -17.34 10.18
CA ARG A 154 9.63 -17.42 11.62
C ARG A 154 9.65 -16.03 12.27
N LEU A 155 10.40 -15.08 11.71
CA LEU A 155 10.47 -13.71 12.24
C LEU A 155 9.10 -13.03 12.26
N LEU A 156 8.28 -13.27 11.23
CA LEU A 156 6.92 -12.74 11.15
C LEU A 156 6.05 -13.31 12.27
N SER A 157 6.10 -14.64 12.48
CA SER A 157 5.33 -15.31 13.52
C SER A 157 5.75 -14.87 14.93
N GLU A 158 7.06 -14.75 15.18
CA GLU A 158 7.61 -14.26 16.45
C GLU A 158 7.11 -12.83 16.74
N ALA A 159 7.28 -11.92 15.77
CA ALA A 159 6.82 -10.53 15.92
C ALA A 159 5.30 -10.41 16.07
N ALA A 160 4.51 -11.24 15.37
CA ALA A 160 3.06 -11.22 15.48
C ALA A 160 2.57 -11.78 16.83
N SER A 161 3.22 -12.78 17.38
CA SER A 161 2.87 -13.33 18.70
C SER A 161 3.05 -12.33 19.84
N GLU A 162 4.00 -11.40 19.71
CA GLU A 162 4.22 -10.33 20.70
C GLU A 162 3.05 -9.31 20.76
N LEU A 163 2.22 -9.23 19.72
CA LEU A 163 1.01 -8.39 19.74
C LEU A 163 -0.09 -8.98 20.60
N ALA A 164 -0.18 -10.31 20.69
CA ALA A 164 -1.21 -11.01 21.44
C ALA A 164 -1.00 -10.98 22.97
N VAL A 165 0.17 -10.54 23.44
CA VAL A 165 0.56 -10.58 24.87
C VAL A 165 0.35 -9.22 25.58
N ARG A 166 -0.12 -8.20 24.87
CA ARG A 166 -0.41 -6.87 25.42
C ARG A 166 -1.86 -6.50 25.21
#